data_835ca10048e31999d5c1114f4b6b9c72
#
_entry.id   835ca10048e31999d5c1114f4b6b9c72
#
_cell.length_a   1.000
_cell.length_b   1.000
_cell.length_c   1.000
_cell.angle_alpha   90.00
_cell.angle_beta   90.00
_cell.angle_gamma   90.00
#
_symmetry.space_group_name_H-M   'P 1'
#
loop_
_entity.id
_entity.type
_entity.pdbx_description
1 polymer ?
#
loop_
_entity_poly.entity_id
_entity_poly.type
_entity_poly.pdbx_seq_one_letter_code
_entity_poly.pdbx_strand_id
1 'polypeptide(L)'
;QRILAMLLTMFIILTVGFMVIRLMPGGIFDDAVDMTHEQRAALEAKYNLDKPIIVQYGLFLKGLILEGDWGTSLKMNINVPVWDIIKTKIPVTLYINFFSLLISLPLGIGLGIVAAIRKNSITDYLISFLVVIFISVPSFIFATLLQYFVAFKGGLFPIIFDATSTGWARFHGLALPIIALSLGPIARVTRYLRAELAETINSDFMLLAKTKGLTERQATLNHG
;
A
#
# COMPACT_ATOMS: atom_id res chain seq x y z
N GLN A 1 13.31 -18.65 12.24
CA GLN A 1 14.04 -17.92 11.19
C GLN A 1 13.22 -16.74 10.62
N ARG A 2 11.96 -16.93 10.19
CA ARG A 2 11.12 -15.86 9.57
C ARG A 2 10.82 -14.71 10.53
N ILE A 3 10.47 -15.00 11.79
CA ILE A 3 10.21 -13.98 12.82
C ILE A 3 11.47 -13.16 13.10
N LEU A 4 12.62 -13.82 13.24
CA LEU A 4 13.90 -13.14 13.47
C LEU A 4 14.26 -12.21 12.28
N ALA A 5 14.10 -12.70 11.05
CA ALA A 5 14.31 -11.88 9.85
C ALA A 5 13.37 -10.66 9.80
N MET A 6 12.11 -10.84 10.16
CA MET A 6 11.13 -9.74 10.23
C MET A 6 11.53 -8.70 11.29
N LEU A 7 11.92 -9.12 12.49
CA LEU A 7 12.37 -8.21 13.55
C LEU A 7 13.64 -7.46 13.16
N LEU A 8 14.60 -8.16 12.53
CA LEU A 8 15.83 -7.55 12.04
C LEU A 8 15.53 -6.52 10.94
N THR A 9 14.68 -6.85 9.99
CA THR A 9 14.26 -5.92 8.93
C THR A 9 13.58 -4.69 9.52
N MET A 10 12.67 -4.86 10.46
CA MET A 10 12.00 -3.76 11.15
C MET A 10 13.00 -2.87 11.90
N PHE A 11 13.96 -3.46 12.61
CA PHE A 11 15.03 -2.73 13.30
C PHE A 11 15.87 -1.92 12.32
N ILE A 12 16.28 -2.50 11.18
CA ILE A 12 17.04 -1.79 10.15
C ILE A 12 16.25 -0.61 9.59
N ILE A 13 14.96 -0.81 9.26
CA ILE A 13 14.10 0.25 8.73
C ILE A 13 13.97 1.40 9.74
N LEU A 14 13.73 1.09 11.01
CA LEU A 14 13.64 2.11 12.08
C LEU A 14 14.97 2.87 12.24
N THR A 15 16.09 2.16 12.22
CA THR A 15 17.42 2.76 12.35
C THR A 15 17.72 3.69 11.17
N VAL A 16 17.54 3.20 9.95
CA VAL A 16 17.77 4.00 8.73
C VAL A 16 16.84 5.20 8.69
N GLY A 17 15.54 5.00 8.96
CA GLY A 17 14.56 6.08 8.99
C GLY A 17 14.92 7.16 10.01
N PHE A 18 15.29 6.77 11.25
CA PHE A 18 15.78 7.69 12.26
C PHE A 18 17.00 8.48 11.79
N MET A 19 18.02 7.79 11.27
CA MET A 19 19.25 8.43 10.81
C MET A 19 19.00 9.39 9.65
N VAL A 20 18.20 9.00 8.65
CA VAL A 20 17.86 9.87 7.52
C VAL A 20 17.21 11.16 8.00
N ILE A 21 16.20 11.07 8.90
CA ILE A 21 15.49 12.25 9.41
C ILE A 21 16.44 13.15 10.22
N ARG A 22 17.36 12.58 11.00
CA ARG A 22 18.28 13.34 11.86
C ARG A 22 19.50 13.93 11.13
N LEU A 23 19.94 13.30 10.06
CA LEU A 23 21.09 13.75 9.25
C LEU A 23 20.67 14.66 8.09
N MET A 24 19.37 14.80 7.84
CA MET A 24 18.86 15.66 6.76
C MET A 24 19.21 17.12 7.06
N PRO A 25 19.85 17.84 6.13
CA PRO A 25 20.14 19.25 6.29
C PRO A 25 18.85 20.05 6.45
N GLY A 26 18.88 21.04 7.32
CA GLY A 26 17.69 21.76 7.75
C GLY A 26 17.14 21.10 9.02
N GLY A 27 17.31 21.74 10.16
CA GLY A 27 16.77 21.23 11.45
C GLY A 27 15.25 21.11 11.43
N ILE A 28 14.70 20.32 12.32
CA ILE A 28 13.24 20.12 12.46
C ILE A 28 12.47 21.44 12.59
N PHE A 29 13.14 22.48 13.10
CA PHE A 29 12.58 23.82 13.34
C PHE A 29 13.07 24.89 12.38
N ASP A 30 13.81 24.57 11.32
CA ASP A 30 14.37 25.56 10.40
C ASP A 30 13.29 26.32 9.60
N ASP A 31 12.13 25.72 9.38
CA ASP A 31 10.99 26.35 8.73
C ASP A 31 10.24 27.36 9.66
N ALA A 32 10.58 27.42 10.93
CA ALA A 32 9.97 28.34 11.90
C ALA A 32 10.70 29.69 11.88
N VAL A 33 10.34 30.51 10.89
CA VAL A 33 10.99 31.80 10.57
C VAL A 33 10.96 32.82 11.72
N ASP A 34 10.06 32.65 12.70
CA ASP A 34 9.83 33.64 13.77
C ASP A 34 10.32 33.18 15.16
N MET A 35 11.12 32.13 15.26
CA MET A 35 11.63 31.66 16.55
C MET A 35 12.91 32.38 16.98
N THR A 36 12.93 32.87 18.23
CA THR A 36 14.16 33.37 18.83
C THR A 36 15.12 32.21 19.12
N HIS A 37 16.44 32.53 19.20
CA HIS A 37 17.44 31.53 19.56
C HIS A 37 17.17 30.81 20.87
N GLU A 38 16.62 31.51 21.87
CA GLU A 38 16.25 30.95 23.17
C GLU A 38 15.08 29.96 23.08
N GLN A 39 14.06 30.31 22.29
CA GLN A 39 12.91 29.43 22.05
C GLN A 39 13.32 28.15 21.31
N ARG A 40 14.21 28.29 20.33
CA ARG A 40 14.77 27.15 19.59
C ARG A 40 15.55 26.23 20.53
N ALA A 41 16.48 26.76 21.32
CA ALA A 41 17.29 26.00 22.29
C ALA A 41 16.40 25.26 23.32
N ALA A 42 15.36 25.91 23.82
CA ALA A 42 14.41 25.29 24.73
C ALA A 42 13.64 24.11 24.10
N LEU A 43 13.25 24.25 22.83
CA LEU A 43 12.59 23.15 22.09
C LEU A 43 13.57 22.02 21.76
N GLU A 44 14.80 22.33 21.35
CA GLU A 44 15.82 21.34 21.09
C GLU A 44 16.15 20.53 22.37
N ALA A 45 16.26 21.18 23.51
CA ALA A 45 16.44 20.51 24.80
C ALA A 45 15.21 19.66 25.20
N LYS A 46 13.99 20.17 24.99
CA LYS A 46 12.74 19.43 25.26
C LYS A 46 12.65 18.12 24.50
N TYR A 47 13.11 18.10 23.25
CA TYR A 47 13.06 16.92 22.37
C TYR A 47 14.39 16.18 22.31
N ASN A 48 15.34 16.48 23.22
CA ASN A 48 16.67 15.88 23.29
C ASN A 48 17.49 16.03 21.99
N LEU A 49 17.23 17.07 21.18
CA LEU A 49 17.95 17.33 19.93
C LEU A 49 19.35 17.88 20.16
N ASP A 50 19.58 18.45 21.35
CA ASP A 50 20.85 18.94 21.86
C ASP A 50 21.86 17.82 22.18
N LYS A 51 21.40 16.57 22.30
CA LYS A 51 22.23 15.42 22.67
C LYS A 51 22.93 14.79 21.46
N PRO A 52 24.05 14.06 21.68
CA PRO A 52 24.65 13.27 20.62
C PRO A 52 23.65 12.30 19.97
N ILE A 53 23.74 12.10 18.65
CA ILE A 53 22.76 11.35 17.87
C ILE A 53 22.55 9.92 18.36
N ILE A 54 23.62 9.30 18.91
CA ILE A 54 23.54 7.95 19.48
C ILE A 54 22.68 7.91 20.74
N VAL A 55 22.72 8.99 21.56
CA VAL A 55 21.91 9.13 22.77
C VAL A 55 20.45 9.37 22.37
N GLN A 56 20.20 10.23 21.37
CA GLN A 56 18.87 10.45 20.82
C GLN A 56 18.25 9.15 20.32
N TYR A 57 19.02 8.34 19.60
CA TYR A 57 18.59 7.04 19.09
C TYR A 57 18.26 6.05 20.22
N GLY A 58 19.11 5.99 21.26
CA GLY A 58 18.84 5.16 22.43
C GLY A 58 17.55 5.56 23.16
N LEU A 59 17.31 6.87 23.34
CA LEU A 59 16.08 7.39 23.93
C LEU A 59 14.85 7.10 23.06
N PHE A 60 14.96 7.23 21.74
CA PHE A 60 13.91 6.88 20.80
C PHE A 60 13.54 5.40 20.88
N LEU A 61 14.52 4.50 20.87
CA LEU A 61 14.26 3.06 21.01
C LEU A 61 13.66 2.70 22.37
N LYS A 62 14.17 3.30 23.44
CA LYS A 62 13.63 3.08 24.80
C LYS A 62 12.16 3.51 24.87
N GLY A 63 11.84 4.71 24.43
CA GLY A 63 10.47 5.22 24.38
C GLY A 63 9.55 4.32 23.57
N LEU A 64 9.95 3.97 22.35
CA LEU A 64 9.16 3.14 21.45
C LEU A 64 8.91 1.72 21.99
N ILE A 65 9.94 1.04 22.52
CA ILE A 65 9.87 -0.39 22.88
C ILE A 65 9.36 -0.60 24.31
N LEU A 66 9.84 0.21 25.29
CA LEU A 66 9.56 0.01 26.70
C LEU A 66 8.37 0.84 27.20
N GLU A 67 8.16 2.01 26.62
CA GLU A 67 7.16 2.96 27.12
C GLU A 67 5.95 3.05 26.15
N GLY A 68 6.04 2.47 24.95
CA GLY A 68 5.01 2.60 23.90
C GLY A 68 4.84 4.04 23.42
N ASP A 69 5.85 4.89 23.64
CA ASP A 69 5.84 6.29 23.25
C ASP A 69 6.32 6.43 21.79
N TRP A 70 5.42 6.82 20.94
CA TRP A 70 5.68 7.09 19.51
C TRP A 70 6.18 8.52 19.28
N GLY A 71 6.38 9.29 20.34
CA GLY A 71 6.72 10.69 20.29
C GLY A 71 5.55 11.60 19.92
N THR A 72 5.87 12.87 19.76
CA THR A 72 4.91 13.93 19.40
C THR A 72 5.21 14.48 18.01
N SER A 73 4.16 14.89 17.31
CA SER A 73 4.30 15.53 16.00
C SER A 73 4.86 16.94 16.16
N LEU A 74 5.90 17.26 15.38
CA LEU A 74 6.59 18.55 15.42
C LEU A 74 6.22 19.48 14.25
N LYS A 75 5.60 18.94 13.20
CA LYS A 75 5.22 19.72 11.99
C LYS A 75 3.71 19.74 11.70
N MET A 76 3.05 18.59 11.61
CA MET A 76 1.65 18.54 11.17
C MET A 76 0.66 19.04 12.23
N ASN A 77 0.70 18.46 13.41
CA ASN A 77 -0.13 18.84 14.56
C ASN A 77 0.81 18.98 15.77
N ILE A 78 1.33 20.18 15.97
CA ILE A 78 2.38 20.44 16.96
C ILE A 78 1.91 19.99 18.36
N ASN A 79 2.77 19.25 19.07
CA ASN A 79 2.54 18.68 20.39
C ASN A 79 1.44 17.60 20.50
N VAL A 80 0.86 17.13 19.38
CA VAL A 80 -0.07 16.00 19.41
C VAL A 80 0.71 14.69 19.37
N PRO A 81 0.40 13.69 20.24
CA PRO A 81 1.02 12.38 20.19
C PRO A 81 0.86 11.74 18.79
N VAL A 82 1.95 11.20 18.25
CA VAL A 82 1.96 10.57 16.91
C VAL A 82 0.94 9.44 16.84
N TRP A 83 0.78 8.66 17.90
CA TRP A 83 -0.23 7.61 17.98
C TRP A 83 -1.66 8.13 17.79
N ASP A 84 -1.99 9.29 18.36
CA ASP A 84 -3.31 9.90 18.21
C ASP A 84 -3.62 10.32 16.78
N ILE A 85 -2.59 10.73 16.03
CA ILE A 85 -2.71 11.03 14.61
C ILE A 85 -2.89 9.74 13.80
N ILE A 86 -2.06 8.73 14.05
CA ILE A 86 -2.07 7.48 13.29
C ILE A 86 -3.36 6.69 13.51
N LYS A 87 -3.82 6.55 14.77
CA LYS A 87 -5.02 5.78 15.08
C LYS A 87 -6.28 6.28 14.36
N THR A 88 -6.35 7.56 14.02
CA THR A 88 -7.48 8.12 13.25
C THR A 88 -7.42 7.75 11.78
N LYS A 89 -6.23 7.45 11.23
CA LYS A 89 -6.03 7.10 9.82
C LYS A 89 -6.14 5.60 9.55
N ILE A 90 -5.78 4.77 10.55
CA ILE A 90 -5.82 3.30 10.43
C ILE A 90 -7.17 2.77 9.94
N PRO A 91 -8.33 3.16 10.50
CA PRO A 91 -9.62 2.61 10.07
C PRO A 91 -9.93 2.88 8.59
N VAL A 92 -9.61 4.08 8.11
CA VAL A 92 -9.82 4.45 6.69
C VAL A 92 -8.89 3.66 5.79
N THR A 93 -7.62 3.53 6.17
CA THR A 93 -6.63 2.75 5.43
C THR A 93 -7.01 1.28 5.33
N LEU A 94 -7.43 0.67 6.44
CA LEU A 94 -7.90 -0.72 6.46
C LEU A 94 -9.15 -0.90 5.60
N TYR A 95 -10.10 0.02 5.66
CA TYR A 95 -11.30 0.00 4.85
C TYR A 95 -10.97 0.01 3.35
N ILE A 96 -10.15 0.95 2.91
CA ILE A 96 -9.75 1.06 1.50
C ILE A 96 -9.02 -0.22 1.05
N ASN A 97 -8.05 -0.71 1.83
CA ASN A 97 -7.30 -1.91 1.48
C ASN A 97 -8.19 -3.16 1.44
N PHE A 98 -9.10 -3.32 2.40
CA PHE A 98 -10.03 -4.45 2.44
C PHE A 98 -10.89 -4.52 1.17
N PHE A 99 -11.54 -3.41 0.81
CA PHE A 99 -12.38 -3.37 -0.39
C PHE A 99 -11.57 -3.45 -1.68
N SER A 100 -10.37 -2.88 -1.70
CA SER A 100 -9.43 -3.02 -2.82
C SER A 100 -9.06 -4.50 -3.05
N LEU A 101 -8.76 -5.26 -2.00
CA LEU A 101 -8.48 -6.70 -2.09
C LEU A 101 -9.72 -7.49 -2.50
N LEU A 102 -10.88 -7.17 -1.95
CA LEU A 102 -12.16 -7.83 -2.29
C LEU A 102 -12.51 -7.69 -3.78
N ILE A 103 -12.15 -6.58 -4.40
CA ILE A 103 -12.34 -6.35 -5.84
C ILE A 103 -11.21 -7.00 -6.63
N SER A 104 -9.97 -6.83 -6.19
CA SER A 104 -8.81 -7.21 -6.98
C SER A 104 -8.61 -8.71 -7.09
N LEU A 105 -8.90 -9.49 -6.04
CA LEU A 105 -8.72 -10.93 -6.08
C LEU A 105 -9.63 -11.61 -7.10
N PRO A 106 -10.97 -11.41 -7.09
CA PRO A 106 -11.83 -12.06 -8.08
C PRO A 106 -11.53 -11.60 -9.52
N LEU A 107 -11.29 -10.31 -9.72
CA LEU A 107 -10.97 -9.79 -11.06
C LEU A 107 -9.61 -10.27 -11.54
N GLY A 108 -8.59 -10.25 -10.68
CA GLY A 108 -7.25 -10.73 -11.02
C GLY A 108 -7.23 -12.22 -11.35
N ILE A 109 -7.94 -13.04 -10.56
CA ILE A 109 -8.09 -14.47 -10.81
C ILE A 109 -8.84 -14.70 -12.12
N GLY A 110 -9.98 -14.05 -12.32
CA GLY A 110 -10.78 -14.20 -13.55
C GLY A 110 -9.99 -13.84 -14.80
N LEU A 111 -9.32 -12.69 -14.81
CA LEU A 111 -8.48 -12.25 -15.93
C LEU A 111 -7.29 -13.18 -16.15
N GLY A 112 -6.65 -13.67 -15.09
CA GLY A 112 -5.55 -14.61 -15.16
C GLY A 112 -5.94 -15.94 -15.78
N ILE A 113 -7.08 -16.51 -15.39
CA ILE A 113 -7.64 -17.74 -15.97
C ILE A 113 -7.96 -17.53 -17.47
N VAL A 114 -8.65 -16.43 -17.79
CA VAL A 114 -9.00 -16.14 -19.20
C VAL A 114 -7.76 -15.97 -20.07
N ALA A 115 -6.75 -15.27 -19.57
CA ALA A 115 -5.49 -15.07 -20.29
C ALA A 115 -4.70 -16.38 -20.48
N ALA A 116 -4.69 -17.26 -19.46
CA ALA A 116 -4.02 -18.56 -19.53
C ALA A 116 -4.69 -19.51 -20.51
N ILE A 117 -6.02 -19.67 -20.44
CA ILE A 117 -6.78 -20.55 -21.34
C ILE A 117 -6.71 -20.05 -22.79
N ARG A 118 -6.72 -18.73 -23.00
CA ARG A 118 -6.63 -18.11 -24.33
C ARG A 118 -5.21 -17.67 -24.68
N LYS A 119 -4.21 -18.39 -24.21
CA LYS A 119 -2.79 -18.08 -24.45
C LYS A 119 -2.51 -17.81 -25.94
N ASN A 120 -1.74 -16.76 -26.21
CA ASN A 120 -1.37 -16.31 -27.56
C ASN A 120 -2.55 -15.80 -28.42
N SER A 121 -3.72 -15.54 -27.84
CA SER A 121 -4.84 -14.90 -28.53
C SER A 121 -4.82 -13.38 -28.34
N ILE A 122 -5.64 -12.67 -29.13
CA ILE A 122 -5.85 -11.21 -28.98
C ILE A 122 -6.31 -10.87 -27.54
N THR A 123 -7.16 -11.71 -26.96
CA THR A 123 -7.62 -11.52 -25.55
C THR A 123 -6.47 -11.56 -24.58
N ASP A 124 -5.55 -12.51 -24.72
CA ASP A 124 -4.35 -12.61 -23.89
C ASP A 124 -3.44 -11.39 -24.05
N TYR A 125 -3.22 -10.94 -25.29
CA TYR A 125 -2.42 -9.73 -25.54
C TYR A 125 -3.04 -8.47 -24.94
N LEU A 126 -4.36 -8.30 -25.05
CA LEU A 126 -5.06 -7.16 -24.44
C LEU A 126 -4.99 -7.18 -22.91
N ILE A 127 -5.23 -8.33 -22.28
CA ILE A 127 -5.10 -8.47 -20.82
C ILE A 127 -3.66 -8.18 -20.38
N SER A 128 -2.68 -8.75 -21.08
CA SER A 128 -1.25 -8.54 -20.79
C SER A 128 -0.85 -7.08 -20.94
N PHE A 129 -1.36 -6.39 -21.95
CA PHE A 129 -1.14 -4.96 -22.15
C PHE A 129 -1.69 -4.13 -21.01
N LEU A 130 -2.93 -4.38 -20.57
CA LEU A 130 -3.52 -3.71 -19.39
C LEU A 130 -2.74 -4.01 -18.11
N VAL A 131 -2.31 -5.24 -17.91
CA VAL A 131 -1.45 -5.64 -16.78
C VAL A 131 -0.16 -4.82 -16.76
N VAL A 132 0.51 -4.63 -17.89
CA VAL A 132 1.72 -3.81 -17.99
C VAL A 132 1.42 -2.36 -17.59
N ILE A 133 0.35 -1.77 -18.09
CA ILE A 133 -0.06 -0.40 -17.72
C ILE A 133 -0.29 -0.30 -16.21
N PHE A 134 -1.07 -1.22 -15.63
CA PHE A 134 -1.44 -1.17 -14.21
C PHE A 134 -0.26 -1.41 -13.26
N ILE A 135 0.80 -2.11 -13.71
CA ILE A 135 2.03 -2.29 -12.92
C ILE A 135 2.97 -1.10 -13.10
N SER A 136 3.07 -0.54 -14.31
CA SER A 136 4.05 0.50 -14.64
C SER A 136 3.65 1.88 -14.13
N VAL A 137 2.35 2.17 -14.09
CA VAL A 137 1.84 3.48 -13.67
C VAL A 137 1.58 3.48 -12.16
N PRO A 138 2.20 4.39 -11.39
CA PRO A 138 1.94 4.51 -9.96
C PRO A 138 0.45 4.75 -9.65
N SER A 139 -0.06 4.08 -8.60
CA SER A 139 -1.48 4.12 -8.25
C SER A 139 -2.04 5.54 -7.99
N PHE A 140 -1.20 6.45 -7.50
CA PHE A 140 -1.64 7.84 -7.27
C PHE A 140 -1.95 8.59 -8.59
N ILE A 141 -1.29 8.24 -9.70
CA ILE A 141 -1.61 8.83 -11.02
C ILE A 141 -3.01 8.37 -11.45
N PHE A 142 -3.32 7.08 -11.31
CA PHE A 142 -4.68 6.60 -11.56
C PHE A 142 -5.70 7.28 -10.65
N ALA A 143 -5.39 7.42 -9.36
CA ALA A 143 -6.27 8.11 -8.41
C ALA A 143 -6.54 9.55 -8.85
N THR A 144 -5.50 10.30 -9.26
CA THR A 144 -5.64 11.69 -9.74
C THR A 144 -6.45 11.77 -11.03
N LEU A 145 -6.22 10.86 -11.98
CA LEU A 145 -7.00 10.81 -13.23
C LEU A 145 -8.48 10.49 -12.97
N LEU A 146 -8.77 9.51 -12.11
CA LEU A 146 -10.13 9.18 -11.72
C LEU A 146 -10.79 10.36 -10.98
N GLN A 147 -10.08 11.00 -10.05
CA GLN A 147 -10.59 12.18 -9.35
C GLN A 147 -10.91 13.31 -10.32
N TYR A 148 -10.04 13.58 -11.30
CA TYR A 148 -10.25 14.65 -12.26
C TYR A 148 -11.39 14.34 -13.25
N PHE A 149 -11.36 13.18 -13.91
CA PHE A 149 -12.33 12.86 -14.95
C PHE A 149 -13.66 12.38 -14.42
N VAL A 150 -13.69 11.60 -13.36
CA VAL A 150 -14.90 10.93 -12.86
C VAL A 150 -15.56 11.74 -11.76
N ALA A 151 -14.80 12.30 -10.80
CA ALA A 151 -15.38 13.14 -9.75
C ALA A 151 -15.55 14.60 -10.20
N PHE A 152 -14.49 15.28 -10.63
CA PHE A 152 -14.56 16.71 -10.93
C PHE A 152 -15.34 17.01 -12.22
N LYS A 153 -14.98 16.38 -13.34
CA LYS A 153 -15.70 16.62 -14.62
C LYS A 153 -17.01 15.87 -14.72
N GLY A 154 -17.04 14.62 -14.25
CA GLY A 154 -18.22 13.75 -14.38
C GLY A 154 -19.26 13.93 -13.29
N GLY A 155 -18.90 14.48 -12.14
CA GLY A 155 -19.83 14.71 -11.01
C GLY A 155 -20.36 13.43 -10.37
N LEU A 156 -19.77 12.25 -10.69
CA LEU A 156 -20.28 10.94 -10.28
C LEU A 156 -19.88 10.56 -8.86
N PHE A 157 -18.80 11.12 -8.35
CA PHE A 157 -18.25 10.85 -7.01
C PHE A 157 -17.81 12.15 -6.34
N PRO A 158 -17.77 12.19 -4.99
CA PRO A 158 -17.25 13.35 -4.28
C PRO A 158 -15.76 13.54 -4.55
N ILE A 159 -15.34 14.79 -4.70
CA ILE A 159 -13.94 15.16 -4.92
C ILE A 159 -13.13 14.96 -3.64
N ILE A 160 -13.74 15.27 -2.48
CA ILE A 160 -13.12 15.19 -1.16
C ILE A 160 -13.90 14.19 -0.33
N PHE A 161 -13.18 13.28 0.33
CA PHE A 161 -13.77 12.32 1.24
C PHE A 161 -14.16 13.01 2.56
N ASP A 162 -15.42 12.82 2.96
CA ASP A 162 -15.90 13.23 4.28
C ASP A 162 -15.62 12.11 5.30
N ALA A 163 -14.71 12.38 6.24
CA ALA A 163 -14.30 11.42 7.28
C ALA A 163 -15.43 11.06 8.26
N THR A 164 -16.47 11.90 8.36
CA THR A 164 -17.64 11.67 9.24
C THR A 164 -18.70 10.79 8.59
N SER A 165 -18.60 10.57 7.28
CA SER A 165 -19.56 9.75 6.53
C SER A 165 -19.53 8.29 6.98
N THR A 166 -20.72 7.65 6.95
CA THR A 166 -20.92 6.25 7.33
C THR A 166 -21.69 5.48 6.25
N GLY A 167 -21.69 4.16 6.36
CA GLY A 167 -22.47 3.29 5.45
C GLY A 167 -22.16 3.52 3.97
N TRP A 168 -23.20 3.67 3.16
CA TRP A 168 -23.08 3.85 1.71
C TRP A 168 -22.35 5.14 1.33
N ALA A 169 -22.59 6.24 2.02
CA ALA A 169 -21.91 7.51 1.75
C ALA A 169 -20.39 7.41 1.93
N ARG A 170 -19.93 6.68 2.94
CA ARG A 170 -18.52 6.38 3.16
C ARG A 170 -17.92 5.55 2.01
N PHE A 171 -18.61 4.47 1.61
CA PHE A 171 -18.17 3.63 0.49
C PHE A 171 -18.08 4.45 -0.80
N HIS A 172 -19.12 5.22 -1.10
CA HIS A 172 -19.17 6.09 -2.28
C HIS A 172 -18.03 7.13 -2.28
N GLY A 173 -17.74 7.74 -1.12
CA GLY A 173 -16.63 8.70 -0.99
C GLY A 173 -15.23 8.08 -1.14
N LEU A 174 -15.09 6.79 -0.84
CA LEU A 174 -13.82 6.06 -0.96
C LEU A 174 -13.71 5.21 -2.23
N ALA A 175 -14.74 5.19 -3.08
CA ALA A 175 -14.79 4.32 -4.25
C ALA A 175 -13.63 4.56 -5.23
N LEU A 176 -13.30 5.81 -5.54
CA LEU A 176 -12.20 6.13 -6.46
C LEU A 176 -10.82 5.71 -5.92
N PRO A 177 -10.45 6.00 -4.65
CA PRO A 177 -9.26 5.43 -4.03
C PRO A 177 -9.23 3.89 -4.03
N ILE A 178 -10.37 3.23 -3.74
CA ILE A 178 -10.48 1.78 -3.75
C ILE A 178 -10.19 1.23 -5.16
N ILE A 179 -10.81 1.80 -6.20
CA ILE A 179 -10.57 1.42 -7.59
C ILE A 179 -9.10 1.62 -7.97
N ALA A 180 -8.54 2.80 -7.71
CA ALA A 180 -7.16 3.11 -8.05
C ALA A 180 -6.15 2.15 -7.38
N LEU A 181 -6.37 1.82 -6.11
CA LEU A 181 -5.53 0.87 -5.38
C LEU A 181 -5.76 -0.59 -5.77
N SER A 182 -6.90 -0.93 -6.39
CA SER A 182 -7.18 -2.28 -6.88
C SER A 182 -6.37 -2.63 -8.13
N LEU A 183 -6.03 -1.68 -8.98
CA LEU A 183 -5.43 -1.93 -10.30
C LEU A 183 -4.09 -2.68 -10.20
N GLY A 184 -3.21 -2.27 -9.28
CA GLY A 184 -1.93 -2.93 -9.07
C GLY A 184 -2.05 -4.40 -8.60
N PRO A 185 -2.81 -4.72 -7.56
CA PRO A 185 -3.10 -6.09 -7.16
C PRO A 185 -3.79 -6.91 -8.25
N ILE A 186 -4.78 -6.37 -8.98
CA ILE A 186 -5.40 -7.05 -10.14
C ILE A 186 -4.31 -7.49 -11.12
N ALA A 187 -3.44 -6.58 -11.50
CA ALA A 187 -2.39 -6.85 -12.47
C ALA A 187 -1.39 -7.92 -11.98
N ARG A 188 -1.00 -7.86 -10.71
CA ARG A 188 -0.08 -8.84 -10.11
C ARG A 188 -0.70 -10.23 -10.09
N VAL A 189 -1.95 -10.37 -9.58
CA VAL A 189 -2.65 -11.65 -9.51
C VAL A 189 -2.87 -12.21 -10.91
N THR A 190 -3.34 -11.38 -11.85
CA THR A 190 -3.53 -11.77 -13.25
C THR A 190 -2.25 -12.33 -13.87
N ARG A 191 -1.13 -11.61 -13.72
CA ARG A 191 0.16 -12.01 -14.28
C ARG A 191 0.67 -13.31 -13.68
N TYR A 192 0.59 -13.44 -12.36
CA TYR A 192 1.01 -14.65 -11.65
C TYR A 192 0.21 -15.86 -12.07
N LEU A 193 -1.12 -15.74 -11.97
CA LEU A 193 -2.00 -16.86 -12.30
C LEU A 193 -1.93 -17.27 -13.77
N ARG A 194 -1.81 -16.28 -14.70
CA ARG A 194 -1.59 -16.57 -16.13
C ARG A 194 -0.32 -17.39 -16.34
N ALA A 195 0.78 -17.04 -15.68
CA ALA A 195 2.06 -17.74 -15.84
C ALA A 195 1.97 -19.18 -15.32
N GLU A 196 1.55 -19.36 -14.08
CA GLU A 196 1.44 -20.66 -13.42
C GLU A 196 0.43 -21.59 -14.12
N LEU A 197 -0.75 -21.05 -14.43
CA LEU A 197 -1.79 -21.86 -15.07
C LEU A 197 -1.42 -22.22 -16.52
N ALA A 198 -0.78 -21.32 -17.27
CA ALA A 198 -0.34 -21.62 -18.64
C ALA A 198 0.79 -22.67 -18.68
N GLU A 199 1.61 -22.78 -17.62
CA GLU A 199 2.59 -23.86 -17.46
C GLU A 199 1.90 -25.16 -17.06
N THR A 200 1.03 -25.09 -16.07
CA THR A 200 0.28 -26.25 -15.54
C THR A 200 -0.57 -26.94 -16.59
N ILE A 201 -1.31 -26.19 -17.41
CA ILE A 201 -2.18 -26.75 -18.48
C ILE A 201 -1.39 -27.60 -19.48
N ASN A 202 -0.11 -27.32 -19.70
CA ASN A 202 0.75 -28.03 -20.62
C ASN A 202 1.63 -29.10 -19.93
N SER A 203 1.41 -29.39 -18.66
CA SER A 203 2.19 -30.38 -17.91
C SER A 203 1.75 -31.84 -18.20
N ASP A 204 2.65 -32.78 -17.94
CA ASP A 204 2.41 -34.21 -18.16
C ASP A 204 1.24 -34.77 -17.34
N PHE A 205 1.04 -34.26 -16.13
CA PHE A 205 -0.08 -34.69 -15.30
C PHE A 205 -1.44 -34.20 -15.82
N MET A 206 -1.50 -33.04 -16.47
CA MET A 206 -2.70 -32.58 -17.18
C MET A 206 -2.99 -33.43 -18.40
N LEU A 207 -1.96 -33.85 -19.13
CA LEU A 207 -2.10 -34.81 -20.22
C LEU A 207 -2.66 -36.14 -19.71
N LEU A 208 -2.16 -36.65 -18.59
CA LEU A 208 -2.66 -37.85 -17.93
C LEU A 208 -4.13 -37.70 -17.48
N ALA A 209 -4.52 -36.56 -16.94
CA ALA A 209 -5.91 -36.27 -16.57
C ALA A 209 -6.86 -36.32 -17.79
N LYS A 210 -6.43 -35.73 -18.91
CA LYS A 210 -7.18 -35.77 -20.18
C LYS A 210 -7.27 -37.18 -20.75
N THR A 211 -6.21 -37.98 -20.71
CA THR A 211 -6.23 -39.39 -21.15
C THR A 211 -7.12 -40.29 -20.31
N LYS A 212 -7.36 -39.93 -19.03
CA LYS A 212 -8.33 -40.58 -18.14
C LYS A 212 -9.78 -40.18 -18.40
N GLY A 213 -10.05 -39.35 -19.40
CA GLY A 213 -11.39 -38.97 -19.83
C GLY A 213 -11.94 -37.67 -19.22
N LEU A 214 -11.14 -36.90 -18.50
CA LEU A 214 -11.55 -35.59 -18.03
C LEU A 214 -11.59 -34.61 -19.21
N THR A 215 -12.66 -33.80 -19.26
CA THR A 215 -12.72 -32.67 -20.20
C THR A 215 -11.64 -31.64 -19.83
N GLU A 216 -11.24 -30.83 -20.80
CA GLU A 216 -10.24 -29.78 -20.59
C GLU A 216 -10.63 -28.82 -19.44
N ARG A 217 -11.91 -28.47 -19.33
CA ARG A 217 -12.44 -27.64 -18.26
C ARG A 217 -12.35 -28.35 -16.90
N GLN A 218 -12.72 -29.62 -16.83
CA GLN A 218 -12.62 -30.41 -15.59
C GLN A 218 -11.18 -30.60 -15.16
N ALA A 219 -10.29 -30.92 -16.10
CA ALA A 219 -8.87 -31.05 -15.81
C ALA A 219 -8.28 -29.73 -15.26
N THR A 220 -8.60 -28.58 -15.91
CA THR A 220 -8.11 -27.27 -15.45
C THR A 220 -8.69 -26.84 -14.09
N LEU A 221 -9.97 -27.09 -13.81
CA LEU A 221 -10.57 -26.67 -12.53
C LEU A 221 -10.17 -27.56 -11.34
N ASN A 222 -9.89 -28.85 -11.58
CA ASN A 222 -9.59 -29.81 -10.53
C ASN A 222 -8.10 -30.04 -10.30
N HIS A 223 -7.26 -29.74 -11.29
CA HIS A 223 -5.83 -30.05 -11.29
C HIS A 223 -4.94 -28.88 -11.78
N GLY A 224 -5.48 -27.79 -12.29
CA GLY A 224 -4.78 -26.56 -12.69
C GLY A 224 -4.84 -25.47 -11.63
#